data_68a946c19529100ff91e6f56af1e9e65
#
_entry.id   68a946c19529100ff91e6f56af1e9e65
#
_cell.length_a   1.000
_cell.length_b   1.000
_cell.length_c   1.000
_cell.angle_alpha   90.00
_cell.angle_beta   90.00
_cell.angle_gamma   90.00
#
_symmetry.space_group_name_H-M   'P 1'
#
loop_
_entity.id
_entity.type
_entity.pdbx_description
1 polymer ?
#
loop_
_entity_poly.entity_id
_entity_poly.type
_entity_poly.pdbx_seq_one_letter_code
_entity_poly.pdbx_strand_id
1 'polypeptide(L)'
;MSTYPEKTGTFVGSEGVQIFYRHYPAESERARMVIAHGLGEHSGRYRNVIERMLPMGISVWAPDHRGHGQSGGKRGHVLNFMQYLTDLHSMIQLAREGLTGERKCFLLGHSMGGLIAIYYALRFPESVNGVLASSPALGIVTEVPAAKKILGLAMSYLWPGLTMGNELDAGKISHDHDVVSAYKNDPLVHDRVSTRFFTELMAAMETVNQQASSLTVPILMQVAGDDHLVNARTAGQWCEKLKVRDKTLYVYEGLYHEIYNEPEAQRDKVLRDLEGWLEERM
;
A
#
# COMPACT_ATOMS: atom_id res chain seq x y z
N MET A 1 -22.20 -0.06 -10.60
CA MET A 1 -21.24 -0.53 -11.61
C MET A 1 -20.27 0.60 -11.86
N SER A 2 -18.96 0.34 -11.99
CA SER A 2 -17.98 1.38 -12.31
C SER A 2 -18.33 1.99 -13.69
N THR A 3 -18.34 3.30 -13.78
CA THR A 3 -18.55 4.04 -15.04
C THR A 3 -17.29 4.05 -15.92
N TYR A 4 -16.15 3.61 -15.38
CA TYR A 4 -14.86 3.62 -16.06
C TYR A 4 -14.47 2.24 -16.57
N PRO A 5 -13.83 2.15 -17.76
CA PRO A 5 -13.41 0.88 -18.31
C PRO A 5 -12.30 0.24 -17.47
N GLU A 6 -12.58 -0.93 -16.91
CA GLU A 6 -11.60 -1.78 -16.24
C GLU A 6 -11.05 -2.80 -17.22
N LYS A 7 -9.72 -2.92 -17.27
CA LYS A 7 -9.00 -4.02 -17.92
C LYS A 7 -8.29 -4.83 -16.86
N THR A 8 -8.20 -6.13 -17.04
CA THR A 8 -7.47 -7.02 -16.15
C THR A 8 -6.39 -7.77 -16.91
N GLY A 9 -5.35 -8.17 -16.20
CA GLY A 9 -4.27 -8.96 -16.76
C GLY A 9 -3.50 -9.71 -15.67
N THR A 10 -2.52 -10.48 -16.12
CA THR A 10 -1.57 -11.14 -15.22
C THR A 10 -0.17 -11.02 -15.76
N PHE A 11 0.82 -11.04 -14.88
CA PHE A 11 2.22 -11.19 -15.24
C PHE A 11 2.89 -12.20 -14.31
N VAL A 12 4.05 -12.68 -14.72
CA VAL A 12 4.87 -13.59 -13.91
C VAL A 12 5.76 -12.77 -12.99
N GLY A 13 5.48 -12.84 -11.70
CA GLY A 13 6.28 -12.21 -10.66
C GLY A 13 7.48 -13.08 -10.23
N SER A 14 8.14 -12.66 -9.16
CA SER A 14 9.26 -13.38 -8.57
C SER A 14 8.91 -14.84 -8.29
N GLU A 15 9.86 -15.73 -8.55
CA GLU A 15 9.74 -17.20 -8.37
C GLU A 15 8.55 -17.83 -9.14
N GLY A 16 8.16 -17.23 -10.26
CA GLY A 16 7.12 -17.78 -11.13
C GLY A 16 5.69 -17.62 -10.62
N VAL A 17 5.46 -16.83 -9.59
CA VAL A 17 4.12 -16.58 -9.06
C VAL A 17 3.33 -15.69 -10.04
N GLN A 18 2.13 -16.13 -10.42
CA GLN A 18 1.21 -15.32 -11.23
C GLN A 18 0.66 -14.16 -10.40
N ILE A 19 0.87 -12.93 -10.87
CA ILE A 19 0.37 -11.70 -10.25
C ILE A 19 -0.76 -11.15 -11.12
N PHE A 20 -1.94 -11.03 -10.54
CA PHE A 20 -3.11 -10.41 -11.16
C PHE A 20 -3.03 -8.89 -10.99
N TYR A 21 -3.53 -8.14 -11.97
CA TYR A 21 -3.67 -6.68 -11.84
C TYR A 21 -4.93 -6.16 -12.54
N ARG A 22 -5.41 -4.99 -12.08
CA ARG A 22 -6.40 -4.14 -12.73
C ARG A 22 -5.72 -2.95 -13.36
N HIS A 23 -6.22 -2.54 -14.52
CA HIS A 23 -5.80 -1.33 -15.21
C HIS A 23 -7.01 -0.51 -15.60
N TYR A 24 -6.99 0.76 -15.24
CA TYR A 24 -8.01 1.75 -15.53
C TYR A 24 -7.38 2.86 -16.39
N PRO A 25 -7.58 2.84 -17.71
CA PRO A 25 -7.03 3.86 -18.60
C PRO A 25 -7.81 5.17 -18.48
N ALA A 26 -7.11 6.29 -18.33
CA ALA A 26 -7.69 7.62 -18.48
C ALA A 26 -7.88 7.98 -19.95
N GLU A 27 -8.94 8.71 -20.28
CA GLU A 27 -9.23 9.14 -21.67
C GLU A 27 -8.13 10.05 -22.23
N SER A 28 -7.62 10.98 -21.41
CA SER A 28 -6.54 11.91 -21.76
C SER A 28 -5.39 11.73 -20.78
N GLU A 29 -4.53 10.75 -21.04
CA GLU A 29 -3.46 10.37 -20.12
C GLU A 29 -2.39 11.47 -19.99
N ARG A 30 -2.24 12.02 -18.79
CA ARG A 30 -1.20 12.98 -18.36
C ARG A 30 -0.13 12.32 -17.50
N ALA A 31 -0.54 11.35 -16.65
CA ALA A 31 0.34 10.62 -15.75
C ALA A 31 -0.19 9.20 -15.52
N ARG A 32 0.62 8.40 -14.83
CA ARG A 32 0.26 7.05 -14.41
C ARG A 32 0.45 6.87 -12.91
N MET A 33 -0.36 6.00 -12.33
CA MET A 33 -0.27 5.63 -10.93
C MET A 33 -0.29 4.12 -10.77
N VAL A 34 0.60 3.60 -9.93
CA VAL A 34 0.52 2.20 -9.45
C VAL A 34 0.03 2.23 -8.01
N ILE A 35 -0.93 1.37 -7.66
CA ILE A 35 -1.49 1.26 -6.31
C ILE A 35 -1.06 -0.07 -5.68
N ALA A 36 -0.38 0.00 -4.55
CA ALA A 36 -0.01 -1.13 -3.69
C ALA A 36 -0.98 -1.21 -2.50
N HIS A 37 -1.78 -2.25 -2.44
CA HIS A 37 -2.83 -2.43 -1.42
C HIS A 37 -2.29 -2.92 -0.07
N GLY A 38 -3.13 -2.91 0.98
CA GLY A 38 -2.80 -3.32 2.33
C GLY A 38 -2.79 -4.84 2.57
N LEU A 39 -2.51 -5.23 3.81
CA LEU A 39 -2.51 -6.63 4.23
C LEU A 39 -3.94 -7.21 4.24
N GLY A 40 -4.09 -8.41 3.69
CA GLY A 40 -5.34 -9.17 3.73
C GLY A 40 -6.42 -8.70 2.77
N GLU A 41 -6.20 -7.60 2.04
CA GLU A 41 -7.12 -7.03 1.08
C GLU A 41 -6.68 -7.26 -0.40
N HIS A 42 -7.21 -6.48 -1.34
CA HIS A 42 -6.89 -6.58 -2.76
C HIS A 42 -7.12 -5.25 -3.51
N SER A 43 -6.62 -5.15 -4.74
CA SER A 43 -6.66 -3.96 -5.60
C SER A 43 -8.06 -3.43 -5.93
N GLY A 44 -9.10 -4.26 -5.86
CA GLY A 44 -10.48 -3.85 -6.15
C GLY A 44 -11.11 -2.90 -5.14
N ARG A 45 -10.45 -2.63 -3.99
CA ARG A 45 -10.98 -1.77 -2.93
C ARG A 45 -10.62 -0.29 -3.06
N TYR A 46 -9.93 0.10 -4.13
CA TYR A 46 -9.43 1.47 -4.34
C TYR A 46 -10.33 2.33 -5.25
N ARG A 47 -11.60 1.99 -5.37
CA ARG A 47 -12.55 2.66 -6.26
C ARG A 47 -12.59 4.17 -6.04
N ASN A 48 -12.66 4.63 -4.79
CA ASN A 48 -12.74 6.06 -4.46
C ASN A 48 -11.51 6.84 -4.95
N VAL A 49 -10.33 6.25 -4.87
CA VAL A 49 -9.10 6.83 -5.43
C VAL A 49 -9.16 6.83 -6.96
N ILE A 50 -9.50 5.70 -7.57
CA ILE A 50 -9.54 5.55 -9.03
C ILE A 50 -10.49 6.55 -9.67
N GLU A 51 -11.70 6.73 -9.10
CA GLU A 51 -12.72 7.67 -9.60
C GLU A 51 -12.27 9.14 -9.53
N ARG A 52 -11.30 9.47 -8.68
CA ARG A 52 -10.66 10.80 -8.61
C ARG A 52 -9.49 10.94 -9.58
N MET A 53 -8.72 9.88 -9.77
CA MET A 53 -7.51 9.92 -10.61
C MET A 53 -7.82 9.99 -12.11
N LEU A 54 -8.85 9.26 -12.58
CA LEU A 54 -9.16 9.17 -13.99
C LEU A 54 -9.56 10.53 -14.63
N PRO A 55 -10.42 11.36 -14.00
CA PRO A 55 -10.72 12.69 -14.51
C PRO A 55 -9.51 13.64 -14.57
N MET A 56 -8.49 13.43 -13.72
CA MET A 56 -7.23 14.17 -13.75
C MET A 56 -6.30 13.73 -14.89
N GLY A 57 -6.68 12.71 -15.67
CA GLY A 57 -5.84 12.12 -16.68
C GLY A 57 -4.78 11.18 -16.13
N ILE A 58 -4.99 10.60 -14.96
CA ILE A 58 -4.07 9.64 -14.35
C ILE A 58 -4.61 8.23 -14.59
N SER A 59 -3.95 7.47 -15.47
CA SER A 59 -4.24 6.04 -15.63
C SER A 59 -3.72 5.26 -14.43
N VAL A 60 -4.49 4.25 -13.98
CA VAL A 60 -4.19 3.51 -12.75
C VAL A 60 -3.93 2.04 -13.04
N TRP A 61 -2.86 1.50 -12.47
CA TRP A 61 -2.53 0.08 -12.39
C TRP A 61 -2.56 -0.37 -10.93
N ALA A 62 -3.25 -1.44 -10.63
CA ALA A 62 -3.41 -1.92 -9.27
C ALA A 62 -3.23 -3.46 -9.24
N PRO A 63 -2.02 -3.96 -8.93
CA PRO A 63 -1.80 -5.39 -8.76
C PRO A 63 -2.42 -5.89 -7.44
N ASP A 64 -2.84 -7.15 -7.43
CA ASP A 64 -3.02 -7.89 -6.19
C ASP A 64 -1.66 -8.44 -5.78
N HIS A 65 -1.21 -8.16 -4.57
CA HIS A 65 0.07 -8.68 -4.07
C HIS A 65 0.07 -10.22 -4.06
N ARG A 66 1.26 -10.85 -4.20
CA ARG A 66 1.40 -12.30 -3.99
C ARG A 66 0.73 -12.74 -2.70
N GLY A 67 0.01 -13.84 -2.74
CA GLY A 67 -0.75 -14.34 -1.60
C GLY A 67 -1.99 -13.52 -1.23
N HIS A 68 -2.46 -12.61 -2.09
CA HIS A 68 -3.65 -11.78 -1.88
C HIS A 68 -4.56 -11.79 -3.11
N GLY A 69 -5.82 -11.42 -2.92
CA GLY A 69 -6.80 -11.23 -3.97
C GLY A 69 -6.85 -12.38 -4.97
N GLN A 70 -6.71 -12.08 -6.26
CA GLN A 70 -6.68 -13.04 -7.36
C GLN A 70 -5.27 -13.49 -7.75
N SER A 71 -4.21 -12.95 -7.10
CA SER A 71 -2.85 -13.38 -7.34
C SER A 71 -2.55 -14.75 -6.74
N GLY A 72 -1.58 -15.43 -7.34
CA GLY A 72 -1.04 -16.68 -6.86
C GLY A 72 -0.25 -16.53 -5.56
N GLY A 73 0.28 -17.63 -5.07
CA GLY A 73 1.01 -17.70 -3.81
C GLY A 73 0.13 -18.10 -2.63
N LYS A 74 0.77 -18.48 -1.53
CA LYS A 74 0.08 -18.88 -0.29
C LYS A 74 -0.45 -17.64 0.44
N ARG A 75 -1.70 -17.67 0.87
CA ARG A 75 -2.36 -16.56 1.57
C ARG A 75 -1.56 -16.10 2.80
N GLY A 76 -1.25 -14.79 2.83
CA GLY A 76 -0.52 -14.15 3.92
C GLY A 76 0.88 -14.73 4.16
N HIS A 77 1.54 -15.21 3.10
CA HIS A 77 2.87 -15.80 3.19
C HIS A 77 3.84 -15.25 2.16
N VAL A 78 5.05 -15.01 2.61
CA VAL A 78 6.20 -14.64 1.78
C VAL A 78 7.46 -15.22 2.44
N LEU A 79 8.42 -15.67 1.67
CA LEU A 79 9.71 -16.14 2.19
C LEU A 79 10.67 -14.99 2.49
N ASN A 80 10.58 -13.91 1.70
CA ASN A 80 11.37 -12.71 1.86
C ASN A 80 10.54 -11.48 1.43
N PHE A 81 10.57 -10.41 2.21
CA PHE A 81 9.81 -9.20 1.91
C PHE A 81 10.18 -8.56 0.56
N MET A 82 11.42 -8.77 0.10
CA MET A 82 11.89 -8.30 -1.21
C MET A 82 11.10 -8.89 -2.38
N GLN A 83 10.40 -10.03 -2.21
CA GLN A 83 9.52 -10.58 -3.23
C GLN A 83 8.37 -9.63 -3.59
N TYR A 84 7.82 -8.89 -2.61
CA TYR A 84 6.82 -7.84 -2.87
C TYR A 84 7.41 -6.70 -3.71
N LEU A 85 8.65 -6.28 -3.39
CA LEU A 85 9.31 -5.21 -4.12
C LEU A 85 9.62 -5.62 -5.56
N THR A 86 10.03 -6.87 -5.77
CA THR A 86 10.33 -7.40 -7.10
C THR A 86 9.07 -7.50 -7.96
N ASP A 87 7.95 -7.98 -7.39
CA ASP A 87 6.66 -8.03 -8.10
C ASP A 87 6.17 -6.63 -8.44
N LEU A 88 6.27 -5.69 -7.47
CA LEU A 88 5.91 -4.29 -7.69
C LEU A 88 6.79 -3.63 -8.75
N HIS A 89 8.10 -3.98 -8.79
CA HIS A 89 9.01 -3.50 -9.83
C HIS A 89 8.53 -3.94 -11.21
N SER A 90 8.18 -5.21 -11.38
CA SER A 90 7.64 -5.73 -12.65
C SER A 90 6.35 -5.01 -13.04
N MET A 91 5.44 -4.73 -12.07
CA MET A 91 4.23 -3.96 -12.32
C MET A 91 4.53 -2.51 -12.74
N ILE A 92 5.46 -1.85 -12.07
CA ILE A 92 5.86 -0.48 -12.41
C ILE A 92 6.52 -0.42 -13.80
N GLN A 93 7.36 -1.40 -14.16
CA GLN A 93 7.93 -1.47 -15.51
C GLN A 93 6.82 -1.62 -16.55
N LEU A 94 5.86 -2.52 -16.34
CA LEU A 94 4.69 -2.69 -17.21
C LEU A 94 3.87 -1.39 -17.29
N ALA A 95 3.60 -0.76 -16.15
CA ALA A 95 2.89 0.52 -16.11
C ALA A 95 3.66 1.65 -16.79
N ARG A 96 4.97 1.57 -16.96
CA ARG A 96 5.82 2.56 -17.64
C ARG A 96 6.01 2.28 -19.12
N GLU A 97 5.63 1.10 -19.62
CA GLU A 97 5.73 0.78 -21.04
C GLU A 97 4.98 1.81 -21.91
N GLY A 98 5.68 2.36 -22.92
CA GLY A 98 5.11 3.39 -23.79
C GLY A 98 4.87 4.75 -23.12
N LEU A 99 5.34 4.96 -21.89
CA LEU A 99 5.34 6.28 -21.26
C LEU A 99 6.39 7.16 -21.96
N THR A 100 5.93 8.23 -22.60
CA THR A 100 6.79 9.12 -23.41
C THR A 100 6.75 10.56 -22.90
N GLY A 101 7.80 11.30 -23.20
CA GLY A 101 7.92 12.71 -22.82
C GLY A 101 8.12 12.89 -21.32
N GLU A 102 7.55 13.95 -20.76
CA GLU A 102 7.68 14.31 -19.36
C GLU A 102 6.64 13.68 -18.45
N ARG A 103 5.84 12.73 -18.97
CA ARG A 103 4.79 12.07 -18.17
C ARG A 103 5.37 11.35 -16.96
N LYS A 104 4.71 11.52 -15.85
CA LYS A 104 5.13 11.01 -14.53
C LYS A 104 4.47 9.66 -14.21
N CYS A 105 5.18 8.88 -13.39
CA CYS A 105 4.64 7.65 -12.78
C CYS A 105 4.72 7.79 -11.26
N PHE A 106 3.58 7.71 -10.60
CA PHE A 106 3.44 7.81 -9.14
C PHE A 106 3.15 6.45 -8.53
N LEU A 107 3.56 6.26 -7.28
CA LEU A 107 3.31 5.04 -6.52
C LEU A 107 2.50 5.37 -5.27
N LEU A 108 1.25 4.92 -5.20
CA LEU A 108 0.42 4.99 -4.01
C LEU A 108 0.46 3.66 -3.28
N GLY A 109 0.67 3.70 -1.96
CA GLY A 109 0.59 2.52 -1.11
C GLY A 109 -0.23 2.79 0.14
N HIS A 110 -1.07 1.82 0.54
CA HIS A 110 -1.85 1.89 1.78
C HIS A 110 -1.38 0.83 2.77
N SER A 111 -1.23 1.20 4.04
CA SER A 111 -0.90 0.26 5.12
C SER A 111 0.39 -0.53 4.82
N MET A 112 0.35 -1.86 4.74
CA MET A 112 1.45 -2.70 4.26
C MET A 112 1.93 -2.25 2.87
N GLY A 113 1.02 -1.92 1.96
CA GLY A 113 1.37 -1.38 0.64
C GLY A 113 2.09 -0.02 0.75
N GLY A 114 1.79 0.79 1.76
CA GLY A 114 2.52 2.02 2.08
C GLY A 114 3.97 1.75 2.51
N LEU A 115 4.19 0.73 3.34
CA LEU A 115 5.53 0.25 3.67
C LEU A 115 6.27 -0.26 2.43
N ILE A 116 5.59 -1.07 1.59
CA ILE A 116 6.15 -1.59 0.33
C ILE A 116 6.53 -0.43 -0.60
N ALA A 117 5.67 0.58 -0.76
CA ALA A 117 5.91 1.72 -1.63
C ALA A 117 7.10 2.58 -1.18
N ILE A 118 7.21 2.85 0.11
CA ILE A 118 8.35 3.57 0.69
C ILE A 118 9.64 2.75 0.52
N TYR A 119 9.61 1.46 0.86
CA TYR A 119 10.78 0.60 0.73
C TYR A 119 11.20 0.45 -0.73
N TYR A 120 10.23 0.37 -1.64
CA TYR A 120 10.48 0.37 -3.08
C TYR A 120 11.22 1.64 -3.53
N ALA A 121 10.75 2.82 -3.13
CA ALA A 121 11.37 4.08 -3.49
C ALA A 121 12.80 4.26 -2.90
N LEU A 122 13.06 3.69 -1.73
CA LEU A 122 14.41 3.64 -1.15
C LEU A 122 15.37 2.76 -1.99
N ARG A 123 14.86 1.73 -2.67
CA ARG A 123 15.66 0.78 -3.47
C ARG A 123 15.75 1.13 -4.96
N PHE A 124 14.70 1.76 -5.49
CA PHE A 124 14.55 2.07 -6.91
C PHE A 124 14.05 3.51 -7.13
N PRO A 125 14.79 4.53 -6.63
CA PRO A 125 14.31 5.92 -6.63
C PRO A 125 14.02 6.48 -8.03
N GLU A 126 14.71 6.01 -9.07
CA GLU A 126 14.53 6.48 -10.46
C GLU A 126 13.28 5.89 -11.14
N SER A 127 12.62 4.93 -10.50
CA SER A 127 11.49 4.22 -11.12
C SER A 127 10.16 4.95 -10.95
N VAL A 128 10.06 5.89 -10.01
CA VAL A 128 8.84 6.65 -9.72
C VAL A 128 9.15 8.12 -9.49
N ASN A 129 8.19 8.97 -9.81
CA ASN A 129 8.33 10.43 -9.70
C ASN A 129 7.79 10.97 -8.36
N GLY A 130 7.13 10.14 -7.58
CA GLY A 130 6.63 10.47 -6.25
C GLY A 130 5.96 9.27 -5.59
N VAL A 131 5.99 9.25 -4.27
CA VAL A 131 5.34 8.24 -3.43
C VAL A 131 4.22 8.88 -2.63
N LEU A 132 3.08 8.19 -2.56
CA LEU A 132 1.93 8.57 -1.78
C LEU A 132 1.65 7.43 -0.79
N ALA A 133 1.84 7.69 0.49
CA ALA A 133 1.73 6.69 1.55
C ALA A 133 0.52 6.99 2.44
N SER A 134 -0.51 6.15 2.34
CA SER A 134 -1.73 6.23 3.14
C SER A 134 -1.61 5.32 4.35
N SER A 135 -1.65 5.89 5.55
CA SER A 135 -1.53 5.18 6.84
C SER A 135 -0.47 4.05 6.79
N PRO A 136 0.79 4.36 6.37
CA PRO A 136 1.78 3.32 6.07
C PRO A 136 2.17 2.53 7.32
N ALA A 137 2.35 1.22 7.18
CA ALA A 137 2.74 0.33 8.24
C ALA A 137 4.23 0.53 8.63
N LEU A 138 4.54 1.67 9.24
CA LEU A 138 5.87 2.01 9.78
C LEU A 138 6.06 1.60 11.24
N GLY A 139 4.97 1.25 11.92
CA GLY A 139 4.93 0.72 13.27
C GLY A 139 3.53 0.18 13.57
N ILE A 140 3.44 -0.79 14.47
CA ILE A 140 2.16 -1.36 14.91
C ILE A 140 1.74 -0.74 16.25
N VAL A 141 0.41 -0.64 16.47
CA VAL A 141 -0.13 -0.08 17.73
C VAL A 141 0.18 -0.99 18.91
N THR A 142 0.02 -2.31 18.72
CA THR A 142 0.20 -3.28 19.80
C THR A 142 1.66 -3.68 19.94
N GLU A 143 2.23 -3.45 21.13
CA GLU A 143 3.57 -3.94 21.43
C GLU A 143 3.57 -5.48 21.49
N VAL A 144 4.39 -6.10 20.65
CA VAL A 144 4.58 -7.56 20.67
C VAL A 144 5.56 -7.91 21.78
N PRO A 145 5.16 -8.70 22.80
CA PRO A 145 6.05 -9.11 23.89
C PRO A 145 7.33 -9.80 23.37
N ALA A 146 8.46 -9.55 24.00
CA ALA A 146 9.76 -10.09 23.58
C ALA A 146 9.75 -11.63 23.43
N ALA A 147 9.07 -12.34 24.32
CA ALA A 147 8.91 -13.80 24.25
C ALA A 147 8.17 -14.23 22.97
N LYS A 148 7.10 -13.51 22.58
CA LYS A 148 6.37 -13.76 21.31
C LYS A 148 7.26 -13.46 20.09
N LYS A 149 8.11 -12.43 20.15
CA LYS A 149 9.06 -12.12 19.05
C LYS A 149 10.08 -13.25 18.88
N ILE A 150 10.67 -13.73 19.98
CA ILE A 150 11.64 -14.83 19.95
C ILE A 150 10.99 -16.12 19.45
N LEU A 151 9.81 -16.47 19.96
CA LEU A 151 9.06 -17.63 19.49
C LEU A 151 8.69 -17.50 18.00
N GLY A 152 8.20 -16.34 17.59
CA GLY A 152 7.89 -16.03 16.18
C GLY A 152 9.12 -16.21 15.28
N LEU A 153 10.28 -15.74 15.71
CA LEU A 153 11.53 -15.91 14.97
C LEU A 153 11.91 -17.39 14.84
N ALA A 154 11.87 -18.17 15.94
CA ALA A 154 12.14 -19.60 15.89
C ALA A 154 11.17 -20.36 14.97
N MET A 155 9.87 -20.06 15.08
CA MET A 155 8.83 -20.66 14.25
C MET A 155 8.96 -20.25 12.76
N SER A 156 9.43 -19.04 12.50
CA SER A 156 9.73 -18.56 11.14
C SER A 156 10.81 -19.39 10.43
N TYR A 157 11.75 -19.98 11.18
CA TYR A 157 12.75 -20.90 10.63
C TYR A 157 12.25 -22.34 10.56
N LEU A 158 11.57 -22.83 11.61
CA LEU A 158 11.14 -24.23 11.71
C LEU A 158 9.90 -24.51 10.84
N TRP A 159 8.94 -23.59 10.82
CA TRP A 159 7.68 -23.70 10.06
C TRP A 159 7.32 -22.33 9.42
N PRO A 160 8.06 -21.89 8.40
CA PRO A 160 7.89 -20.57 7.80
C PRO A 160 6.47 -20.35 7.24
N GLY A 161 5.84 -21.40 6.78
CA GLY A 161 4.48 -21.36 6.24
C GLY A 161 3.35 -21.59 7.26
N LEU A 162 3.63 -21.73 8.55
CA LEU A 162 2.57 -21.81 9.56
C LEU A 162 1.80 -20.49 9.60
N THR A 163 0.48 -20.55 9.32
CA THR A 163 -0.40 -19.37 9.27
C THR A 163 -1.33 -19.32 10.46
N MET A 164 -1.61 -18.11 10.94
CA MET A 164 -2.58 -17.79 11.98
C MET A 164 -3.42 -16.57 11.53
N GLY A 165 -4.47 -16.24 12.27
CA GLY A 165 -5.21 -15.00 12.07
C GLY A 165 -4.32 -13.79 12.38
N ASN A 166 -4.55 -12.68 11.65
CA ASN A 166 -3.79 -11.43 11.84
C ASN A 166 -4.27 -10.59 13.03
N GLU A 167 -5.37 -11.00 13.68
CA GLU A 167 -5.98 -10.33 14.83
C GLU A 167 -6.40 -8.86 14.56
N LEU A 168 -6.48 -8.43 13.31
CA LEU A 168 -6.92 -7.07 12.96
C LEU A 168 -8.45 -6.95 13.12
N ASP A 169 -8.88 -5.92 13.83
CA ASP A 169 -10.29 -5.62 13.97
C ASP A 169 -10.82 -4.90 12.73
N ALA A 170 -11.52 -5.63 11.88
CA ALA A 170 -12.16 -5.07 10.69
C ALA A 170 -13.17 -3.94 11.00
N GLY A 171 -13.67 -3.84 12.24
CA GLY A 171 -14.52 -2.73 12.67
C GLY A 171 -13.77 -1.40 12.81
N LYS A 172 -12.44 -1.42 12.76
CA LYS A 172 -11.55 -0.27 12.94
C LYS A 172 -10.88 0.21 11.65
N ILE A 173 -11.31 -0.31 10.50
CA ILE A 173 -10.78 0.14 9.21
C ILE A 173 -11.40 1.46 8.76
N SER A 174 -12.69 1.68 9.02
CA SER A 174 -13.47 2.86 8.62
C SER A 174 -14.67 3.07 9.54
N HIS A 175 -15.15 4.31 9.63
CA HIS A 175 -16.44 4.64 10.24
C HIS A 175 -17.62 4.30 9.32
N ASP A 176 -17.41 4.05 8.04
CA ASP A 176 -18.45 3.66 7.10
C ASP A 176 -18.79 2.17 7.29
N HIS A 177 -19.99 1.92 7.81
CA HIS A 177 -20.48 0.57 8.08
C HIS A 177 -20.62 -0.29 6.82
N ASP A 178 -20.91 0.31 5.67
CA ASP A 178 -21.03 -0.41 4.39
C ASP A 178 -19.64 -0.89 3.92
N VAL A 179 -18.61 -0.06 4.11
CA VAL A 179 -17.21 -0.44 3.85
C VAL A 179 -16.77 -1.59 4.75
N VAL A 180 -17.08 -1.51 6.05
CA VAL A 180 -16.76 -2.58 7.03
C VAL A 180 -17.50 -3.87 6.69
N SER A 181 -18.78 -3.77 6.33
CA SER A 181 -19.60 -4.92 5.94
C SER A 181 -19.08 -5.57 4.64
N ALA A 182 -18.75 -4.74 3.64
CA ALA A 182 -18.18 -5.22 2.39
C ALA A 182 -16.86 -5.94 2.62
N TYR A 183 -15.96 -5.37 3.45
CA TYR A 183 -14.68 -6.01 3.81
C TYR A 183 -14.87 -7.39 4.43
N LYS A 184 -15.79 -7.52 5.42
CA LYS A 184 -16.05 -8.79 6.14
C LYS A 184 -16.65 -9.88 5.26
N ASN A 185 -17.38 -9.50 4.21
CA ASN A 185 -18.07 -10.42 3.32
C ASN A 185 -17.34 -10.65 1.99
N ASP A 186 -16.20 -10.02 1.76
CA ASP A 186 -15.43 -10.17 0.53
C ASP A 186 -14.63 -11.47 0.52
N PRO A 187 -14.89 -12.39 -0.42
CA PRO A 187 -14.17 -13.67 -0.50
C PRO A 187 -12.68 -13.53 -0.90
N LEU A 188 -12.26 -12.37 -1.40
CA LEU A 188 -10.87 -12.07 -1.74
C LEU A 188 -10.07 -11.49 -0.56
N VAL A 189 -10.77 -11.10 0.51
CA VAL A 189 -10.17 -10.66 1.77
C VAL A 189 -9.81 -11.88 2.63
N HIS A 190 -8.70 -11.82 3.34
CA HIS A 190 -8.29 -12.89 4.26
C HIS A 190 -7.59 -12.32 5.51
N ASP A 191 -7.67 -13.05 6.60
CA ASP A 191 -7.02 -12.73 7.88
C ASP A 191 -5.69 -13.50 8.10
N ARG A 192 -5.15 -14.16 7.08
CA ARG A 192 -4.00 -15.06 7.23
C ARG A 192 -2.68 -14.31 7.25
N VAL A 193 -1.82 -14.70 8.21
CA VAL A 193 -0.44 -14.23 8.36
C VAL A 193 0.44 -15.42 8.74
N SER A 194 1.50 -15.68 7.96
CA SER A 194 2.46 -16.72 8.32
C SER A 194 3.54 -16.21 9.26
N THR A 195 4.17 -17.12 9.99
CA THR A 195 5.27 -16.80 10.90
C THR A 195 6.44 -16.13 10.16
N ARG A 196 6.76 -16.58 8.94
CA ARG A 196 7.79 -15.94 8.09
C ARG A 196 7.36 -14.55 7.65
N PHE A 197 6.14 -14.39 7.13
CA PHE A 197 5.64 -13.08 6.72
C PHE A 197 5.73 -12.06 7.86
N PHE A 198 5.31 -12.45 9.08
CA PHE A 198 5.37 -11.54 10.23
C PHE A 198 6.79 -11.08 10.52
N THR A 199 7.77 -11.99 10.56
CA THR A 199 9.17 -11.62 10.82
C THR A 199 9.76 -10.76 9.71
N GLU A 200 9.44 -11.05 8.45
CA GLU A 200 9.87 -10.28 7.28
C GLU A 200 9.24 -8.86 7.27
N LEU A 201 7.96 -8.75 7.65
CA LEU A 201 7.27 -7.46 7.78
C LEU A 201 7.94 -6.59 8.86
N MET A 202 8.23 -7.16 10.03
CA MET A 202 8.90 -6.44 11.11
C MET A 202 10.31 -5.99 10.71
N ALA A 203 11.06 -6.83 10.03
CA ALA A 203 12.40 -6.48 9.52
C ALA A 203 12.34 -5.38 8.44
N ALA A 204 11.32 -5.41 7.57
CA ALA A 204 11.09 -4.36 6.58
C ALA A 204 10.75 -3.02 7.24
N MET A 205 9.86 -3.01 8.25
CA MET A 205 9.55 -1.80 9.04
C MET A 205 10.82 -1.21 9.66
N GLU A 206 11.65 -2.05 10.28
CA GLU A 206 12.91 -1.62 10.89
C GLU A 206 13.86 -1.02 9.86
N THR A 207 14.04 -1.70 8.72
CA THR A 207 14.89 -1.24 7.62
C THR A 207 14.46 0.12 7.10
N VAL A 208 13.15 0.29 6.83
CA VAL A 208 12.59 1.55 6.33
C VAL A 208 12.76 2.67 7.37
N ASN A 209 12.55 2.37 8.65
CA ASN A 209 12.74 3.35 9.72
C ASN A 209 14.19 3.81 9.86
N GLN A 210 15.17 2.91 9.68
CA GLN A 210 16.59 3.22 9.73
C GLN A 210 17.04 4.01 8.49
N GLN A 211 16.46 3.76 7.33
CA GLN A 211 16.84 4.36 6.05
C GLN A 211 16.03 5.60 5.66
N ALA A 212 15.21 6.15 6.55
CA ALA A 212 14.37 7.31 6.26
C ALA A 212 15.13 8.47 5.59
N SER A 213 16.31 8.82 6.12
CA SER A 213 17.13 9.92 5.60
C SER A 213 17.72 9.70 4.20
N SER A 214 17.60 8.49 3.67
CA SER A 214 18.10 8.11 2.33
C SER A 214 17.04 8.23 1.24
N LEU A 215 15.78 8.52 1.59
CA LEU A 215 14.74 8.76 0.59
C LEU A 215 15.03 10.05 -0.18
N THR A 216 15.03 9.95 -1.50
CA THR A 216 15.27 11.10 -2.42
C THR A 216 14.06 11.45 -3.26
N VAL A 217 13.05 10.58 -3.28
CA VAL A 217 11.82 10.75 -4.08
C VAL A 217 10.84 11.66 -3.33
N PRO A 218 10.14 12.60 -4.01
CA PRO A 218 9.03 13.34 -3.41
C PRO A 218 8.01 12.43 -2.73
N ILE A 219 7.52 12.83 -1.55
CA ILE A 219 6.59 12.01 -0.79
C ILE A 219 5.43 12.79 -0.19
N LEU A 220 4.22 12.25 -0.38
CA LEU A 220 3.02 12.60 0.37
C LEU A 220 2.72 11.49 1.38
N MET A 221 2.60 11.87 2.64
CA MET A 221 2.12 11.01 3.70
C MET A 221 0.75 11.50 4.17
N GLN A 222 -0.26 10.65 4.08
CA GLN A 222 -1.62 10.90 4.54
C GLN A 222 -1.96 9.87 5.62
N VAL A 223 -2.14 10.31 6.87
CA VAL A 223 -2.17 9.43 8.04
C VAL A 223 -3.48 9.62 8.80
N ALA A 224 -4.14 8.53 9.13
CA ALA A 224 -5.28 8.51 10.04
C ALA A 224 -4.82 8.92 11.45
N GLY A 225 -5.52 9.90 12.07
CA GLY A 225 -5.19 10.38 13.42
C GLY A 225 -5.69 9.46 14.52
N ASP A 226 -6.79 8.75 14.29
CA ASP A 226 -7.37 7.74 15.21
C ASP A 226 -7.20 6.31 14.66
N ASP A 227 -5.98 6.00 14.22
CA ASP A 227 -5.63 4.70 13.65
C ASP A 227 -5.44 3.66 14.75
N HIS A 228 -6.23 2.58 14.69
CA HIS A 228 -6.19 1.48 15.64
C HIS A 228 -5.33 0.30 15.17
N LEU A 229 -4.79 0.34 13.96
CA LEU A 229 -4.03 -0.76 13.33
C LEU A 229 -2.54 -0.43 13.24
N VAL A 230 -2.20 0.78 12.78
CA VAL A 230 -0.81 1.24 12.69
C VAL A 230 -0.59 2.48 13.56
N ASN A 231 0.63 2.66 14.01
CA ASN A 231 0.96 3.77 14.90
C ASN A 231 1.19 5.07 14.11
N ALA A 232 0.19 5.95 14.09
CA ALA A 232 0.25 7.25 13.42
C ALA A 232 1.45 8.11 13.86
N ARG A 233 1.83 8.07 15.16
CA ARG A 233 2.99 8.80 15.69
C ARG A 233 4.29 8.36 15.03
N THR A 234 4.44 7.05 14.73
CA THR A 234 5.63 6.53 14.05
C THR A 234 5.77 7.13 12.64
N ALA A 235 4.66 7.33 11.93
CA ALA A 235 4.67 7.97 10.61
C ALA A 235 5.15 9.43 10.69
N GLY A 236 4.70 10.19 11.68
CA GLY A 236 5.18 11.55 11.94
C GLY A 236 6.67 11.60 12.24
N GLN A 237 7.13 10.78 13.17
CA GLN A 237 8.56 10.68 13.55
C GLN A 237 9.44 10.24 12.37
N TRP A 238 8.92 9.37 11.51
CA TRP A 238 9.61 8.94 10.31
C TRP A 238 9.74 10.11 9.31
N CYS A 239 8.67 10.87 9.09
CA CYS A 239 8.66 12.04 8.22
C CYS A 239 9.66 13.13 8.67
N GLU A 240 9.87 13.31 9.97
CA GLU A 240 10.86 14.23 10.53
C GLU A 240 12.29 13.87 10.14
N LYS A 241 12.60 12.55 10.01
CA LYS A 241 13.94 12.05 9.62
C LYS A 241 14.26 12.22 8.14
N LEU A 242 13.25 12.49 7.29
CA LEU A 242 13.44 12.67 5.86
C LEU A 242 14.28 13.90 5.55
N LYS A 243 15.30 13.73 4.70
CA LYS A 243 16.12 14.82 4.16
C LYS A 243 15.61 15.38 2.83
N VAL A 244 14.76 14.63 2.12
CA VAL A 244 14.11 15.11 0.90
C VAL A 244 13.33 16.38 1.23
N ARG A 245 13.49 17.42 0.36
CA ARG A 245 12.82 18.72 0.57
C ARG A 245 11.33 18.66 0.25
N ASP A 246 10.99 17.92 -0.79
CA ASP A 246 9.61 17.75 -1.25
C ASP A 246 8.95 16.61 -0.46
N LYS A 247 8.51 16.95 0.76
CA LYS A 247 7.78 16.07 1.65
C LYS A 247 6.58 16.78 2.24
N THR A 248 5.44 16.12 2.23
CA THR A 248 4.18 16.60 2.79
C THR A 248 3.62 15.55 3.73
N LEU A 249 3.17 15.97 4.91
CA LEU A 249 2.49 15.13 5.89
C LEU A 249 1.15 15.76 6.24
N TYR A 250 0.06 15.00 6.03
CA TYR A 250 -1.26 15.31 6.55
C TYR A 250 -1.66 14.27 7.59
N VAL A 251 -2.12 14.72 8.75
CA VAL A 251 -2.74 13.90 9.78
C VAL A 251 -4.22 14.27 9.84
N TYR A 252 -5.10 13.29 9.66
CA TYR A 252 -6.55 13.48 9.65
C TYR A 252 -7.12 13.00 10.98
N GLU A 253 -7.27 13.94 11.91
CA GLU A 253 -7.79 13.67 13.25
C GLU A 253 -9.17 13.01 13.20
N GLY A 254 -9.36 11.98 14.01
CA GLY A 254 -10.62 11.24 14.12
C GLY A 254 -10.93 10.31 12.95
N LEU A 255 -10.07 10.18 11.94
CA LEU A 255 -10.24 9.18 10.88
C LEU A 255 -9.63 7.85 11.28
N TYR A 256 -10.26 6.75 10.85
CA TYR A 256 -9.76 5.40 10.97
C TYR A 256 -8.81 5.04 9.82
N HIS A 257 -8.26 3.85 9.87
CA HIS A 257 -7.14 3.37 9.07
C HIS A 257 -7.28 3.61 7.56
N GLU A 258 -8.43 3.26 6.97
CA GLU A 258 -8.70 3.39 5.53
C GLU A 258 -9.26 4.77 5.18
N ILE A 259 -8.44 5.80 5.26
CA ILE A 259 -8.83 7.21 5.08
C ILE A 259 -9.51 7.52 3.73
N TYR A 260 -9.25 6.72 2.68
CA TYR A 260 -9.89 6.83 1.37
C TYR A 260 -11.26 6.13 1.32
N ASN A 261 -11.62 5.37 2.34
CA ASN A 261 -12.86 4.63 2.46
C ASN A 261 -13.70 5.09 3.66
N GLU A 262 -13.37 6.23 4.24
CA GLU A 262 -14.19 6.88 5.26
C GLU A 262 -15.50 7.42 4.66
N PRO A 263 -16.52 7.81 5.48
CA PRO A 263 -17.72 8.47 5.00
C PRO A 263 -17.41 9.66 4.10
N GLU A 264 -18.24 9.89 3.08
CA GLU A 264 -17.96 10.77 1.93
C GLU A 264 -17.40 12.14 2.31
N ALA A 265 -18.01 12.83 3.28
CA ALA A 265 -17.57 14.17 3.70
C ALA A 265 -16.12 14.19 4.22
N GLN A 266 -15.69 13.11 4.87
CA GLN A 266 -14.36 12.96 5.45
C GLN A 266 -13.33 12.55 4.37
N ARG A 267 -13.63 11.50 3.58
CA ARG A 267 -12.74 11.05 2.51
C ARG A 267 -12.53 12.08 1.41
N ASP A 268 -13.53 12.94 1.14
CA ASP A 268 -13.42 14.00 0.15
C ASP A 268 -12.32 15.01 0.46
N LYS A 269 -12.11 15.34 1.73
CA LYS A 269 -10.98 16.17 2.14
C LYS A 269 -9.65 15.47 1.85
N VAL A 270 -9.55 14.20 2.22
CA VAL A 270 -8.34 13.39 2.00
C VAL A 270 -8.01 13.27 0.52
N LEU A 271 -9.03 13.04 -0.31
CA LEU A 271 -8.87 12.91 -1.76
C LEU A 271 -8.52 14.26 -2.43
N ARG A 272 -9.08 15.39 -1.97
CA ARG A 272 -8.66 16.72 -2.47
C ARG A 272 -7.21 17.04 -2.14
N ASP A 273 -6.74 16.69 -0.96
CA ASP A 273 -5.33 16.89 -0.57
C ASP A 273 -4.40 16.03 -1.45
N LEU A 274 -4.84 14.80 -1.80
CA LEU A 274 -4.16 13.91 -2.76
C LEU A 274 -4.12 14.52 -4.17
N GLU A 275 -5.27 14.99 -4.68
CA GLU A 275 -5.40 15.65 -5.99
C GLU A 275 -4.49 16.87 -6.08
N GLY A 276 -4.52 17.75 -5.09
CA GLY A 276 -3.70 18.96 -5.05
C GLY A 276 -2.20 18.65 -5.09
N TRP A 277 -1.75 17.66 -4.32
CA TRP A 277 -0.35 17.25 -4.32
C TRP A 277 0.11 16.70 -5.68
N LEU A 278 -0.73 15.91 -6.35
CA LEU A 278 -0.45 15.36 -7.68
C LEU A 278 -0.45 16.45 -8.77
N GLU A 279 -1.43 17.36 -8.75
CA GLU A 279 -1.55 18.42 -9.75
C GLU A 279 -0.32 19.35 -9.78
N GLU A 280 0.27 19.63 -8.63
CA GLU A 280 1.51 20.40 -8.52
C GLU A 280 2.73 19.70 -9.15
N ARG A 281 2.65 18.37 -9.40
CA ARG A 281 3.81 17.55 -9.79
C ARG A 281 3.63 16.84 -11.14
N MET A 282 2.47 16.96 -11.77
CA MET A 282 2.23 16.47 -13.13
C MET A 282 2.71 17.46 -14.18
#